data_08db7bd50dd0395bfcc4362e35afab27
#
_entry.id   08db7bd50dd0395bfcc4362e35afab27
#
_cell.length_a   1.000
_cell.length_b   1.000
_cell.length_c   1.000
_cell.angle_alpha   90.00
_cell.angle_beta   90.00
_cell.angle_gamma   90.00
#
_symmetry.space_group_name_H-M   'P 1'
#
loop_
_entity.id
_entity.type
_entity.pdbx_description
1 polymer ?
#
loop_
_entity_poly.entity_id
_entity_poly.type
_entity_poly.pdbx_seq_one_letter_code
_entity_poly.pdbx_strand_id
1 'polypeptide(L)'
;AKNILDPFWWAIVTMTTVGYGDLTPDSPGGRLFAVVIMFAGISLVALLTASISSIFVARRIREDKGLEKVSVTGHMLICGWNKNIHQILDSIQTLSGGRKLEVVLINDANEVEIDAVRNKYREIKFKFVRGDFTRETILERANLKEASTAIILPNDIVESGSHADEKTIFGTLTIKTLAPHVRVVAYLTERENLTHIKRANADEVLLADDFGA
;
A
#
# COMPACT_ATOMS: atom_id res chain seq x y z
N ALA A 1 22.39 47.41 -27.59
CA ALA A 1 22.65 46.06 -28.11
C ALA A 1 21.59 45.16 -27.48
N LYS A 2 20.70 44.58 -28.29
CA LYS A 2 19.74 43.59 -27.81
C LYS A 2 20.53 42.36 -27.37
N ASN A 3 20.37 41.97 -26.12
CA ASN A 3 21.03 40.81 -25.58
C ASN A 3 20.48 39.56 -26.28
N ILE A 4 21.34 38.61 -26.65
CA ILE A 4 20.92 37.36 -27.33
C ILE A 4 19.98 36.50 -26.43
N LEU A 5 19.96 36.78 -25.13
CA LEU A 5 19.10 36.11 -24.15
C LEU A 5 17.69 36.72 -24.04
N ASP A 6 17.46 37.94 -24.57
CA ASP A 6 16.16 38.62 -24.45
C ASP A 6 14.99 37.82 -25.06
N PRO A 7 15.15 37.18 -26.26
CA PRO A 7 14.09 36.34 -26.82
C PRO A 7 13.76 35.10 -25.98
N PHE A 8 14.77 34.49 -25.36
CA PHE A 8 14.58 33.33 -24.48
C PHE A 8 13.84 33.74 -23.21
N TRP A 9 14.25 34.84 -22.59
CA TRP A 9 13.57 35.43 -21.44
C TRP A 9 12.11 35.68 -21.76
N TRP A 10 11.84 36.41 -22.85
CA TRP A 10 10.49 36.68 -23.28
C TRP A 10 9.65 35.42 -23.51
N ALA A 11 10.22 34.41 -24.21
CA ALA A 11 9.55 33.17 -24.50
C ALA A 11 9.16 32.43 -23.18
N ILE A 12 10.11 32.30 -22.25
CA ILE A 12 9.83 31.64 -20.94
C ILE A 12 8.75 32.37 -20.18
N VAL A 13 8.86 33.69 -20.03
CA VAL A 13 7.90 34.52 -19.29
C VAL A 13 6.50 34.46 -19.92
N THR A 14 6.46 34.38 -21.26
CA THR A 14 5.20 34.27 -22.01
C THR A 14 4.60 32.87 -21.91
N MET A 15 5.42 31.80 -22.10
CA MET A 15 4.97 30.40 -22.01
C MET A 15 4.52 30.02 -20.60
N THR A 16 5.13 30.62 -19.57
CA THR A 16 4.73 30.41 -18.17
C THR A 16 3.56 31.29 -17.73
N THR A 17 3.00 32.10 -18.65
CA THR A 17 1.86 33.01 -18.44
C THR A 17 2.12 34.13 -17.43
N VAL A 18 3.38 34.42 -17.06
CA VAL A 18 3.76 35.51 -16.16
C VAL A 18 3.60 36.87 -16.83
N GLY A 19 4.16 37.04 -18.07
CA GLY A 19 3.94 38.20 -18.93
C GLY A 19 4.30 39.54 -18.30
N TYR A 20 5.54 39.80 -17.91
CA TYR A 20 5.97 41.07 -17.32
C TYR A 20 5.74 42.28 -18.26
N GLY A 21 5.66 42.07 -19.56
CA GLY A 21 5.44 43.14 -20.52
C GLY A 21 6.67 44.02 -20.81
N ASP A 22 7.82 43.64 -20.27
CA ASP A 22 9.12 44.32 -20.46
C ASP A 22 9.70 44.16 -21.88
N LEU A 23 9.36 43.05 -22.54
CA LEU A 23 9.70 42.75 -23.92
C LEU A 23 8.44 42.30 -24.67
N THR A 24 8.20 42.89 -25.84
CA THR A 24 7.07 42.52 -26.70
C THR A 24 7.49 42.57 -28.17
N PRO A 25 6.95 41.69 -29.04
CA PRO A 25 7.21 41.78 -30.48
C PRO A 25 6.48 42.95 -31.13
N ASP A 26 7.25 43.84 -31.77
CA ASP A 26 6.70 45.07 -32.40
C ASP A 26 6.25 44.83 -33.86
N SER A 27 6.85 43.85 -34.55
CA SER A 27 6.50 43.58 -35.95
C SER A 27 5.28 42.67 -36.09
N PRO A 28 4.46 42.82 -37.17
CA PRO A 28 3.34 41.93 -37.44
C PRO A 28 3.72 40.45 -37.51
N GLY A 29 4.84 40.11 -38.14
CA GLY A 29 5.35 38.74 -38.20
C GLY A 29 5.80 38.21 -36.84
N GLY A 30 6.41 39.07 -36.00
CA GLY A 30 6.77 38.72 -34.61
C GLY A 30 5.55 38.43 -33.77
N ARG A 31 4.45 39.18 -33.92
CA ARG A 31 3.21 38.95 -33.22
C ARG A 31 2.53 37.64 -33.62
N LEU A 32 2.54 37.30 -34.91
CA LEU A 32 2.03 36.02 -35.39
C LEU A 32 2.83 34.84 -34.82
N PHE A 33 4.18 34.96 -34.78
CA PHE A 33 5.04 33.97 -34.16
C PHE A 33 4.81 33.85 -32.66
N ALA A 34 4.58 34.98 -31.97
CA ALA A 34 4.24 35.02 -30.55
C ALA A 34 2.98 34.22 -30.24
N VAL A 35 1.93 34.32 -31.05
CA VAL A 35 0.69 33.54 -30.88
C VAL A 35 0.99 32.04 -30.93
N VAL A 36 1.83 31.57 -31.86
CA VAL A 36 2.22 30.15 -31.93
C VAL A 36 2.95 29.72 -30.67
N ILE A 37 3.90 30.54 -30.19
CA ILE A 37 4.64 30.25 -28.94
C ILE A 37 3.68 30.19 -27.72
N MET A 38 2.73 31.12 -27.65
CA MET A 38 1.74 31.12 -26.54
C MET A 38 0.91 29.84 -26.52
N PHE A 39 0.37 29.41 -27.67
CA PHE A 39 -0.36 28.14 -27.74
C PHE A 39 0.53 26.92 -27.44
N ALA A 40 1.74 26.89 -27.96
CA ALA A 40 2.71 25.83 -27.70
C ALA A 40 3.06 25.78 -26.19
N GLY A 41 3.29 26.93 -25.55
CA GLY A 41 3.61 27.04 -24.14
C GLY A 41 2.48 26.55 -23.24
N ILE A 42 1.26 27.02 -23.46
CA ILE A 42 0.08 26.57 -22.71
C ILE A 42 -0.11 25.06 -22.87
N SER A 43 0.01 24.56 -24.11
CA SER A 43 -0.12 23.12 -24.38
C SER A 43 0.96 22.30 -23.68
N LEU A 44 2.21 22.76 -23.67
CA LEU A 44 3.31 22.08 -22.99
C LEU A 44 3.10 22.01 -21.49
N VAL A 45 2.75 23.13 -20.86
CA VAL A 45 2.47 23.19 -19.40
C VAL A 45 1.28 22.31 -19.03
N ALA A 46 0.22 22.32 -19.84
CA ALA A 46 -0.95 21.48 -19.63
C ALA A 46 -0.61 19.99 -19.73
N LEU A 47 0.18 19.59 -20.73
CA LEU A 47 0.63 18.20 -20.89
C LEU A 47 1.53 17.74 -19.73
N LEU A 48 2.46 18.57 -19.28
CA LEU A 48 3.32 18.26 -18.14
C LEU A 48 2.48 18.08 -16.86
N THR A 49 1.57 19.00 -16.60
CA THR A 49 0.70 18.93 -15.41
C THR A 49 -0.19 17.69 -15.46
N ALA A 50 -0.80 17.39 -16.60
CA ALA A 50 -1.62 16.19 -16.79
C ALA A 50 -0.82 14.91 -16.62
N SER A 51 0.40 14.85 -17.16
CA SER A 51 1.28 13.68 -17.04
C SER A 51 1.69 13.42 -15.57
N ILE A 52 2.11 14.47 -14.86
CA ILE A 52 2.47 14.37 -13.44
C ILE A 52 1.26 13.92 -12.63
N SER A 53 0.11 14.57 -12.82
CA SER A 53 -1.15 14.21 -12.13
C SER A 53 -1.53 12.74 -12.38
N SER A 54 -1.44 12.30 -13.64
CA SER A 54 -1.75 10.90 -14.02
C SER A 54 -0.87 9.89 -13.29
N ILE A 55 0.43 10.16 -13.15
CA ILE A 55 1.36 9.28 -12.41
C ILE A 55 0.96 9.16 -10.93
N PHE A 56 0.63 10.29 -10.27
CA PHE A 56 0.20 10.28 -8.88
C PHE A 56 -1.11 9.52 -8.68
N VAL A 57 -2.09 9.75 -9.55
CA VAL A 57 -3.39 9.05 -9.50
C VAL A 57 -3.21 7.55 -9.73
N ALA A 58 -2.43 7.16 -10.75
CA ALA A 58 -2.16 5.76 -11.04
C ALA A 58 -1.47 5.05 -9.87
N ARG A 59 -0.49 5.72 -9.23
CA ARG A 59 0.18 5.18 -8.05
C ARG A 59 -0.79 5.02 -6.88
N ARG A 60 -1.64 6.01 -6.62
CA ARG A 60 -2.66 5.95 -5.57
C ARG A 60 -3.61 4.77 -5.76
N ILE A 61 -4.13 4.58 -6.98
CA ILE A 61 -4.99 3.45 -7.32
C ILE A 61 -4.27 2.11 -7.08
N ARG A 62 -2.99 1.98 -7.44
CA ARG A 62 -2.22 0.76 -7.21
C ARG A 62 -1.96 0.51 -5.73
N GLU A 63 -1.70 1.55 -4.92
CA GLU A 63 -1.59 1.45 -3.47
C GLU A 63 -2.90 0.97 -2.84
N ASP A 64 -4.03 1.55 -3.23
CA ASP A 64 -5.35 1.16 -2.72
C ASP A 64 -5.73 -0.26 -3.12
N LYS A 65 -5.34 -0.71 -4.30
CA LYS A 65 -5.50 -2.10 -4.76
C LYS A 65 -4.51 -3.10 -4.13
N GLY A 66 -3.58 -2.66 -3.30
CA GLY A 66 -2.57 -3.51 -2.67
C GLY A 66 -1.53 -4.08 -3.63
N LEU A 67 -1.26 -3.39 -4.74
CA LEU A 67 -0.30 -3.82 -5.76
C LEU A 67 1.08 -3.19 -5.59
N GLU A 68 1.22 -2.19 -4.72
CA GLU A 68 2.50 -1.50 -4.47
C GLU A 68 3.28 -2.16 -3.32
N LYS A 69 4.60 -1.99 -3.37
CA LYS A 69 5.48 -2.45 -2.30
C LYS A 69 5.34 -1.54 -1.08
N VAL A 70 5.21 -2.17 0.08
CA VAL A 70 5.17 -1.48 1.38
C VAL A 70 6.61 -1.15 1.81
N SER A 71 6.81 0.05 2.38
CA SER A 71 8.11 0.53 2.83
C SER A 71 8.18 0.80 4.34
N VAL A 72 7.15 0.41 5.10
CA VAL A 72 7.11 0.57 6.56
C VAL A 72 8.00 -0.46 7.27
N THR A 73 8.50 -0.11 8.45
CA THR A 73 9.38 -0.94 9.28
C THR A 73 8.81 -1.10 10.68
N GLY A 74 9.10 -2.22 11.34
CA GLY A 74 8.58 -2.51 12.69
C GLY A 74 7.06 -2.73 12.73
N HIS A 75 6.43 -2.87 11.57
CA HIS A 75 5.00 -3.04 11.42
C HIS A 75 4.52 -4.46 11.78
N MET A 76 3.23 -4.60 11.97
CA MET A 76 2.56 -5.88 12.15
C MET A 76 1.96 -6.33 10.83
N LEU A 77 2.15 -7.61 10.48
CA LEU A 77 1.48 -8.27 9.37
C LEU A 77 0.22 -8.99 9.88
N ILE A 78 -0.89 -8.87 9.17
CA ILE A 78 -2.06 -9.71 9.34
C ILE A 78 -2.30 -10.43 8.02
N CYS A 79 -2.07 -11.73 8.01
CA CYS A 79 -2.16 -12.61 6.84
C CYS A 79 -3.48 -13.39 6.89
N GLY A 80 -4.21 -13.38 5.80
CA GLY A 80 -5.54 -14.00 5.73
C GLY A 80 -6.67 -13.06 6.11
N TRP A 81 -7.90 -13.57 6.05
CA TRP A 81 -9.12 -12.81 6.32
C TRP A 81 -10.23 -13.73 6.81
N ASN A 82 -10.78 -13.42 7.98
CA ASN A 82 -11.93 -14.14 8.51
C ASN A 82 -12.87 -13.23 9.31
N LYS A 83 -13.99 -13.76 9.75
CA LYS A 83 -15.01 -13.03 10.54
C LYS A 83 -14.45 -12.46 11.86
N ASN A 84 -13.39 -13.02 12.40
CA ASN A 84 -12.79 -12.62 13.69
C ASN A 84 -11.79 -11.46 13.55
N ILE A 85 -11.54 -10.95 12.33
CA ILE A 85 -10.60 -9.85 12.08
C ILE A 85 -10.90 -8.63 12.97
N HIS A 86 -12.17 -8.33 13.18
CA HIS A 86 -12.57 -7.20 14.02
C HIS A 86 -12.19 -7.37 15.47
N GLN A 87 -12.35 -8.57 16.06
CA GLN A 87 -11.95 -8.86 17.44
C GLN A 87 -10.44 -8.72 17.62
N ILE A 88 -9.67 -9.18 16.64
CA ILE A 88 -8.22 -9.05 16.65
C ILE A 88 -7.80 -7.58 16.58
N LEU A 89 -8.41 -6.80 15.71
CA LEU A 89 -8.11 -5.37 15.58
C LEU A 89 -8.56 -4.58 16.82
N ASP A 90 -9.69 -4.90 17.43
CA ASP A 90 -10.15 -4.32 18.69
C ASP A 90 -9.15 -4.61 19.83
N SER A 91 -8.64 -5.85 19.90
CA SER A 91 -7.61 -6.24 20.87
C SER A 91 -6.28 -5.50 20.63
N ILE A 92 -5.83 -5.41 19.38
CA ILE A 92 -4.62 -4.68 19.00
C ILE A 92 -4.75 -3.20 19.36
N GLN A 93 -5.89 -2.58 19.08
CA GLN A 93 -6.15 -1.17 19.40
C GLN A 93 -6.12 -0.94 20.91
N THR A 94 -6.74 -1.81 21.70
CA THR A 94 -6.73 -1.74 23.16
C THR A 94 -5.33 -1.88 23.73
N LEU A 95 -4.56 -2.85 23.26
CA LEU A 95 -3.19 -3.12 23.73
C LEU A 95 -2.20 -2.03 23.29
N SER A 96 -2.49 -1.31 22.21
CA SER A 96 -1.61 -0.24 21.70
C SER A 96 -1.52 0.96 22.64
N GLY A 97 -2.49 1.15 23.53
CA GLY A 97 -2.50 2.27 24.48
C GLY A 97 -2.42 3.64 23.82
N GLY A 98 -3.00 3.80 22.60
CA GLY A 98 -2.96 5.04 21.82
C GLY A 98 -1.68 5.25 21.01
N ARG A 99 -0.78 4.28 20.94
CA ARG A 99 0.36 4.33 20.01
C ARG A 99 -0.14 4.11 18.59
N LYS A 100 0.35 4.91 17.64
CA LYS A 100 0.08 4.71 16.22
C LYS A 100 0.72 3.40 15.76
N LEU A 101 -0.09 2.40 15.52
CA LEU A 101 0.36 1.13 14.95
C LEU A 101 0.28 1.18 13.42
N GLU A 102 1.27 0.59 12.77
CA GLU A 102 1.26 0.35 11.35
C GLU A 102 0.99 -1.14 11.11
N VAL A 103 -0.11 -1.43 10.42
CA VAL A 103 -0.57 -2.79 10.14
C VAL A 103 -0.63 -2.98 8.63
N VAL A 104 -0.02 -4.06 8.16
CA VAL A 104 -0.08 -4.47 6.76
C VAL A 104 -0.98 -5.69 6.66
N LEU A 105 -2.10 -5.53 5.96
CA LEU A 105 -3.04 -6.61 5.68
C LEU A 105 -2.62 -7.34 4.40
N ILE A 106 -2.52 -8.66 4.45
CA ILE A 106 -2.21 -9.50 3.28
C ILE A 106 -3.36 -10.47 3.07
N ASN A 107 -4.17 -10.24 2.05
CA ASN A 107 -5.30 -11.11 1.71
C ASN A 107 -5.84 -10.80 0.30
N ASP A 108 -6.87 -11.52 -0.11
CA ASP A 108 -7.60 -11.32 -1.37
C ASP A 108 -9.01 -10.74 -1.15
N ALA A 109 -9.30 -10.15 0.02
CA ALA A 109 -10.57 -9.52 0.31
C ALA A 109 -10.90 -8.40 -0.69
N ASN A 110 -12.18 -8.10 -0.85
CA ASN A 110 -12.60 -7.05 -1.74
C ASN A 110 -12.32 -5.65 -1.17
N GLU A 111 -12.30 -4.64 -2.02
CA GLU A 111 -11.98 -3.25 -1.63
C GLU A 111 -12.98 -2.71 -0.60
N VAL A 112 -14.24 -3.12 -0.67
CA VAL A 112 -15.30 -2.65 0.25
C VAL A 112 -15.05 -3.11 1.68
N GLU A 113 -14.61 -4.36 1.86
CA GLU A 113 -14.27 -4.92 3.18
C GLU A 113 -13.04 -4.24 3.79
N ILE A 114 -12.00 -4.01 2.97
CA ILE A 114 -10.79 -3.30 3.40
C ILE A 114 -11.11 -1.87 3.80
N ASP A 115 -11.94 -1.17 3.03
CA ASP A 115 -12.34 0.20 3.34
C ASP A 115 -13.23 0.28 4.59
N ALA A 116 -14.09 -0.71 4.83
CA ALA A 116 -14.86 -0.81 6.05
C ALA A 116 -13.95 -0.90 7.30
N VAL A 117 -12.89 -1.72 7.23
CA VAL A 117 -11.89 -1.82 8.30
C VAL A 117 -11.13 -0.50 8.47
N ARG A 118 -10.64 0.11 7.40
CA ARG A 118 -9.95 1.40 7.45
C ARG A 118 -10.80 2.50 8.09
N ASN A 119 -12.08 2.54 7.76
CA ASN A 119 -13.00 3.55 8.26
C ASN A 119 -13.33 3.34 9.74
N LYS A 120 -13.44 2.09 10.20
CA LYS A 120 -13.71 1.74 11.59
C LYS A 120 -12.50 2.02 12.50
N TYR A 121 -11.28 1.66 12.07
CA TYR A 121 -10.05 1.71 12.87
C TYR A 121 -9.12 2.84 12.45
N ARG A 122 -9.56 4.09 12.57
CA ARG A 122 -8.83 5.30 12.10
C ARG A 122 -7.51 5.57 12.82
N GLU A 123 -7.31 5.01 14.01
CA GLU A 123 -6.08 5.16 14.79
C GLU A 123 -4.96 4.22 14.29
N ILE A 124 -5.33 3.17 13.57
CA ILE A 124 -4.39 2.22 12.97
C ILE A 124 -4.12 2.65 11.53
N LYS A 125 -2.85 2.75 11.17
CA LYS A 125 -2.45 2.99 9.80
C LYS A 125 -2.38 1.67 9.03
N PHE A 126 -3.37 1.45 8.19
CA PHE A 126 -3.41 0.26 7.35
C PHE A 126 -2.69 0.48 6.02
N LYS A 127 -1.85 -0.50 5.66
CA LYS A 127 -1.41 -0.76 4.30
C LYS A 127 -2.00 -2.09 3.84
N PHE A 128 -2.25 -2.22 2.56
CA PHE A 128 -2.84 -3.42 1.98
C PHE A 128 -1.92 -4.00 0.92
N VAL A 129 -1.75 -5.31 0.97
CA VAL A 129 -1.03 -6.11 -0.04
C VAL A 129 -1.97 -7.21 -0.50
N ARG A 130 -2.42 -7.11 -1.74
CA ARG A 130 -3.28 -8.13 -2.32
C ARG A 130 -2.47 -9.34 -2.73
N GLY A 131 -2.88 -10.51 -2.31
CA GLY A 131 -2.34 -11.79 -2.74
C GLY A 131 -2.27 -12.84 -1.65
N ASP A 132 -1.79 -14.01 -2.05
CA ASP A 132 -1.64 -15.17 -1.20
C ASP A 132 -0.35 -15.05 -0.36
N PHE A 133 -0.50 -15.00 0.95
CA PHE A 133 0.59 -14.85 1.93
C PHE A 133 1.50 -16.09 2.04
N THR A 134 1.18 -17.20 1.39
CA THR A 134 2.08 -18.34 1.28
C THR A 134 3.19 -18.12 0.24
N ARG A 135 3.05 -17.09 -0.62
CA ARG A 135 4.01 -16.77 -1.68
C ARG A 135 5.05 -15.77 -1.19
N GLU A 136 6.32 -16.13 -1.40
CA GLU A 136 7.46 -15.26 -1.05
C GLU A 136 7.37 -13.87 -1.64
N THR A 137 7.00 -13.75 -2.94
CA THR A 137 6.88 -12.45 -3.63
C THR A 137 5.84 -11.51 -3.00
N ILE A 138 4.80 -12.06 -2.38
CA ILE A 138 3.76 -11.31 -1.68
C ILE A 138 4.30 -10.82 -0.33
N LEU A 139 4.98 -11.70 0.41
CA LEU A 139 5.61 -11.38 1.68
C LEU A 139 6.74 -10.34 1.51
N GLU A 140 7.54 -10.43 0.45
CA GLU A 140 8.54 -9.42 0.10
C GLU A 140 7.91 -8.06 -0.22
N ARG A 141 6.76 -8.05 -0.92
CA ARG A 141 6.00 -6.83 -1.19
C ARG A 141 5.45 -6.20 0.08
N ALA A 142 5.08 -7.02 1.06
CA ALA A 142 4.66 -6.58 2.39
C ALA A 142 5.81 -6.15 3.31
N ASN A 143 7.06 -6.18 2.82
CA ASN A 143 8.28 -5.87 3.57
C ASN A 143 8.47 -6.75 4.82
N LEU A 144 8.26 -8.08 4.67
CA LEU A 144 8.33 -9.07 5.74
C LEU A 144 9.59 -8.95 6.60
N LYS A 145 10.76 -8.73 5.98
CA LYS A 145 12.05 -8.67 6.69
C LYS A 145 12.14 -7.56 7.73
N GLU A 146 11.34 -6.53 7.60
CA GLU A 146 11.27 -5.39 8.51
C GLU A 146 10.02 -5.43 9.41
N ALA A 147 9.26 -6.51 9.36
CA ALA A 147 8.11 -6.70 10.23
C ALA A 147 8.52 -7.14 11.64
N SER A 148 7.74 -6.77 12.65
CA SER A 148 7.94 -7.19 14.04
C SER A 148 7.17 -8.46 14.38
N THR A 149 5.92 -8.56 13.89
CA THR A 149 5.01 -9.64 14.22
C THR A 149 4.15 -9.97 13.00
N ALA A 150 3.84 -11.24 12.81
CA ALA A 150 2.89 -11.72 11.82
C ALA A 150 1.79 -12.52 12.52
N ILE A 151 0.54 -12.10 12.32
CA ILE A 151 -0.65 -12.83 12.76
C ILE A 151 -1.23 -13.50 11.52
N ILE A 152 -1.39 -14.81 11.56
CA ILE A 152 -1.90 -15.58 10.44
C ILE A 152 -3.28 -16.11 10.80
N LEU A 153 -4.26 -15.76 9.98
CA LEU A 153 -5.66 -16.12 10.12
C LEU A 153 -6.05 -17.12 9.03
N PRO A 154 -6.81 -18.16 9.36
CA PRO A 154 -7.45 -18.99 8.35
C PRO A 154 -8.40 -18.14 7.49
N ASN A 155 -8.46 -18.44 6.20
CA ASN A 155 -9.26 -17.68 5.24
C ASN A 155 -10.65 -18.33 5.07
N ASP A 156 -11.65 -17.83 5.80
CA ASP A 156 -13.03 -18.37 5.76
C ASP A 156 -13.78 -18.03 4.45
N ILE A 157 -13.26 -17.11 3.63
CA ILE A 157 -13.96 -16.62 2.44
C ILE A 157 -13.88 -17.61 1.28
N VAL A 158 -12.81 -18.37 1.18
CA VAL A 158 -12.52 -19.22 0.01
C VAL A 158 -12.46 -20.71 0.36
N GLU A 159 -12.16 -21.04 1.61
CA GLU A 159 -11.84 -22.40 2.01
C GLU A 159 -12.50 -22.74 3.36
N SER A 160 -13.15 -23.91 3.43
CA SER A 160 -13.73 -24.41 4.68
C SER A 160 -12.90 -25.57 5.23
N GLY A 161 -12.69 -25.59 6.57
CA GLY A 161 -12.10 -26.71 7.29
C GLY A 161 -10.58 -26.85 7.12
N SER A 162 -10.09 -28.05 6.88
CA SER A 162 -8.65 -28.40 6.92
C SER A 162 -7.78 -27.62 5.93
N HIS A 163 -8.31 -27.17 4.81
CA HIS A 163 -7.56 -26.37 3.82
C HIS A 163 -7.18 -24.97 4.33
N ALA A 164 -7.97 -24.40 5.21
CA ALA A 164 -7.66 -23.09 5.81
C ALA A 164 -6.45 -23.18 6.74
N ASP A 165 -6.36 -24.23 7.53
CA ASP A 165 -5.22 -24.51 8.43
C ASP A 165 -3.96 -24.88 7.65
N GLU A 166 -4.07 -25.62 6.52
CA GLU A 166 -2.95 -25.90 5.63
C GLU A 166 -2.26 -24.62 5.16
N LYS A 167 -3.01 -23.63 4.72
CA LYS A 167 -2.46 -22.31 4.36
C LYS A 167 -1.79 -21.61 5.52
N THR A 168 -2.37 -21.69 6.71
CA THR A 168 -1.79 -21.13 7.94
C THR A 168 -0.44 -21.76 8.24
N ILE A 169 -0.33 -23.09 8.14
CA ILE A 169 0.91 -23.85 8.34
C ILE A 169 1.95 -23.47 7.29
N PHE A 170 1.57 -23.45 6.02
CA PHE A 170 2.47 -23.06 4.91
C PHE A 170 2.95 -21.62 5.03
N GLY A 171 2.05 -20.69 5.33
CA GLY A 171 2.40 -19.29 5.55
C GLY A 171 3.36 -19.11 6.72
N THR A 172 3.13 -19.82 7.82
CA THR A 172 4.04 -19.82 8.99
C THR A 172 5.43 -20.32 8.60
N LEU A 173 5.51 -21.46 7.90
CA LEU A 173 6.77 -22.02 7.45
C LEU A 173 7.52 -21.06 6.53
N THR A 174 6.82 -20.44 5.57
CA THR A 174 7.41 -19.48 4.64
C THR A 174 7.94 -18.25 5.38
N ILE A 175 7.14 -17.66 6.28
CA ILE A 175 7.56 -16.49 7.07
C ILE A 175 8.77 -16.82 7.93
N LYS A 176 8.77 -17.95 8.64
CA LYS A 176 9.87 -18.36 9.51
C LYS A 176 11.13 -18.71 8.73
N THR A 177 10.99 -19.20 7.50
CA THR A 177 12.14 -19.46 6.62
C THR A 177 12.77 -18.17 6.12
N LEU A 178 11.95 -17.18 5.70
CA LEU A 178 12.43 -15.93 5.11
C LEU A 178 12.87 -14.89 6.16
N ALA A 179 12.22 -14.89 7.33
CA ALA A 179 12.45 -13.94 8.40
C ALA A 179 12.28 -14.62 9.78
N PRO A 180 13.26 -15.38 10.25
CA PRO A 180 13.17 -16.15 11.52
C PRO A 180 12.94 -15.28 12.76
N HIS A 181 13.32 -14.00 12.71
CA HIS A 181 13.18 -13.03 13.79
C HIS A 181 11.75 -12.50 13.96
N VAL A 182 10.90 -12.63 12.94
CA VAL A 182 9.50 -12.18 13.02
C VAL A 182 8.73 -13.13 13.92
N ARG A 183 8.07 -12.57 14.94
CA ARG A 183 7.19 -13.33 15.83
C ARG A 183 5.93 -13.73 15.07
N VAL A 184 5.63 -15.03 15.02
CA VAL A 184 4.46 -15.56 14.32
C VAL A 184 3.43 -16.05 15.32
N VAL A 185 2.22 -15.47 15.26
CA VAL A 185 1.01 -15.90 15.97
C VAL A 185 0.07 -16.54 14.95
N ALA A 186 -0.11 -17.85 15.04
CA ALA A 186 -0.92 -18.60 14.10
C ALA A 186 -2.28 -18.98 14.71
N TYR A 187 -3.35 -18.69 13.99
CA TYR A 187 -4.71 -19.09 14.38
C TYR A 187 -5.08 -20.38 13.62
N LEU A 188 -5.55 -21.39 14.35
CA LEU A 188 -6.01 -22.67 13.80
C LEU A 188 -7.48 -22.91 14.11
N THR A 189 -8.15 -23.60 13.19
CA THR A 189 -9.53 -24.06 13.37
C THR A 189 -9.58 -25.46 13.98
N GLU A 190 -8.61 -26.32 13.66
CA GLU A 190 -8.62 -27.71 14.10
C GLU A 190 -7.44 -28.04 15.02
N ARG A 191 -7.74 -28.67 16.16
CA ARG A 191 -6.75 -29.05 17.19
C ARG A 191 -5.74 -30.08 16.70
N GLU A 192 -6.11 -30.89 15.70
CA GLU A 192 -5.24 -31.92 15.10
C GLU A 192 -4.01 -31.30 14.41
N ASN A 193 -4.14 -30.06 13.93
CA ASN A 193 -3.07 -29.33 13.23
C ASN A 193 -2.02 -28.70 14.18
N LEU A 194 -2.20 -28.78 15.50
CA LEU A 194 -1.25 -28.23 16.49
C LEU A 194 0.17 -28.77 16.33
N THR A 195 0.34 -30.04 16.01
CA THR A 195 1.67 -30.62 15.80
C THR A 195 2.35 -30.08 14.57
N HIS A 196 1.59 -29.84 13.51
CA HIS A 196 2.10 -29.32 12.24
C HIS A 196 2.53 -27.86 12.36
N ILE A 197 1.72 -27.02 13.01
CA ILE A 197 2.03 -25.59 13.18
C ILE A 197 3.23 -25.38 14.11
N LYS A 198 3.39 -26.20 15.15
CA LYS A 198 4.59 -26.19 16.01
C LYS A 198 5.85 -26.58 15.26
N ARG A 199 5.77 -27.55 14.34
CA ARG A 199 6.89 -27.92 13.45
C ARG A 199 7.22 -26.81 12.45
N ALA A 200 6.23 -25.99 12.06
CA ALA A 200 6.45 -24.81 11.24
C ALA A 200 7.06 -23.63 12.03
N ASN A 201 7.39 -23.81 13.31
CA ASN A 201 8.02 -22.84 14.19
C ASN A 201 7.13 -21.60 14.51
N ALA A 202 5.81 -21.77 14.61
CA ALA A 202 4.97 -20.70 15.17
C ALA A 202 5.40 -20.41 16.62
N ASP A 203 5.50 -19.13 16.98
CA ASP A 203 5.86 -18.70 18.33
C ASP A 203 4.66 -18.83 19.27
N GLU A 204 3.45 -18.57 18.76
CA GLU A 204 2.19 -18.74 19.50
C GLU A 204 1.12 -19.34 18.58
N VAL A 205 0.23 -20.10 19.20
CA VAL A 205 -0.89 -20.74 18.49
C VAL A 205 -2.18 -20.43 19.25
N LEU A 206 -3.17 -19.92 18.52
CA LEU A 206 -4.52 -19.68 19.00
C LEU A 206 -5.47 -20.68 18.36
N LEU A 207 -6.38 -21.27 19.12
CA LEU A 207 -7.40 -22.17 18.61
C LEU A 207 -8.76 -21.47 18.54
N ALA A 208 -9.57 -21.86 17.56
CA ALA A 208 -10.93 -21.31 17.40
C ALA A 208 -11.80 -21.50 18.66
N ASP A 209 -11.62 -22.61 19.35
CA ASP A 209 -12.36 -22.95 20.58
C ASP A 209 -12.04 -22.02 21.76
N ASP A 210 -10.88 -21.38 21.77
CA ASP A 210 -10.45 -20.50 22.86
C ASP A 210 -11.17 -19.14 22.84
N PHE A 211 -11.88 -18.79 21.75
CA PHE A 211 -12.64 -17.56 21.59
C PHE A 211 -14.15 -17.71 21.75
N GLY A 212 -14.63 -18.91 22.06
CA GLY A 212 -16.05 -19.27 22.18
C GLY A 212 -16.57 -19.40 23.63
N ALA A 213 -15.77 -19.00 24.62
CA ALA A 213 -16.13 -19.07 26.03
C ALA A 213 -16.38 -17.69 26.64
#